data_b03d427a8b5935b16ea56302202f9dea
#
_entry.id   b03d427a8b5935b16ea56302202f9dea
#
_cell.length_a   1.000
_cell.length_b   1.000
_cell.length_c   1.000
_cell.angle_alpha   90.00
_cell.angle_beta   90.00
_cell.angle_gamma   90.00
#
_symmetry.space_group_name_H-M   'P 1'
#
loop_
_entity.id
_entity.type
_entity.pdbx_description
1 polymer ?
#
loop_
_entity_poly.entity_id
_entity_poly.type
_entity_poly.pdbx_seq_one_letter_code
_entity_poly.pdbx_strand_id
1 'polypeptide(L)'
;SEGRLRCAHVLGIMGDGAGYDTLADTVANTAAFDSENIDSYFPCVTWLDSYIIALGRTRDRRATPIILEKLAALSSDEGGGYSSHCRAVCEALEQLGDPAAAQPLAQLLERCGGAADVVTELKSVNGSSRGRNGVRNLIIARVLYRCGDWENRGRAALSAYASDLRGVYARHAKAVLERQPGEATRPEGWLGL
;
A
#
# COMPACT_ATOMS: atom_id res chain seq x y z
N SER A 1 10.88 4.35 -25.48
CA SER A 1 11.58 3.09 -25.79
C SER A 1 11.77 2.30 -24.49
N GLU A 2 11.82 0.98 -24.58
CA GLU A 2 11.96 0.07 -23.42
C GLU A 2 13.18 0.39 -22.55
N GLY A 3 14.31 0.73 -23.16
CA GLY A 3 15.53 1.11 -22.44
C GLY A 3 15.32 2.34 -21.55
N ARG A 4 14.57 3.35 -22.03
CA ARG A 4 14.25 4.53 -21.22
C ARG A 4 13.42 4.16 -19.99
N LEU A 5 12.43 3.28 -20.15
CA LEU A 5 11.59 2.83 -19.05
C LEU A 5 12.39 2.05 -17.99
N ARG A 6 13.29 1.17 -18.43
CA ARG A 6 14.17 0.45 -17.50
C ARG A 6 15.07 1.41 -16.70
N CYS A 7 15.66 2.41 -17.35
CA CYS A 7 16.44 3.43 -16.64
C CYS A 7 15.57 4.23 -15.66
N ALA A 8 14.39 4.68 -16.09
CA ALA A 8 13.46 5.41 -15.24
C ALA A 8 13.03 4.59 -14.03
N HIS A 9 12.79 3.29 -14.21
CA HIS A 9 12.45 2.36 -13.14
C HIS A 9 13.57 2.26 -12.09
N VAL A 10 14.81 2.03 -12.52
CA VAL A 10 15.96 1.96 -11.62
C VAL A 10 16.13 3.27 -10.85
N LEU A 11 16.10 4.41 -11.53
CA LEU A 11 16.20 5.72 -10.90
C LEU A 11 15.08 5.94 -9.87
N GLY A 12 13.83 5.62 -10.23
CA GLY A 12 12.70 5.73 -9.32
C GLY A 12 12.85 4.84 -8.08
N ILE A 13 13.31 3.59 -8.22
CA ILE A 13 13.61 2.71 -7.08
C ILE A 13 14.67 3.30 -6.16
N MET A 14 15.65 4.02 -6.72
CA MET A 14 16.68 4.74 -5.96
C MET A 14 16.18 6.06 -5.35
N GLY A 15 14.95 6.47 -5.65
CA GLY A 15 14.37 7.74 -5.18
C GLY A 15 14.78 8.95 -6.00
N ASP A 16 15.33 8.74 -7.21
CA ASP A 16 15.68 9.79 -8.15
C ASP A 16 14.49 10.10 -9.07
N GLY A 17 14.09 11.37 -9.11
CA GLY A 17 12.97 11.86 -9.93
C GLY A 17 13.29 12.06 -11.42
N ALA A 18 14.51 11.83 -11.89
CA ALA A 18 14.88 12.08 -13.29
C ALA A 18 14.08 11.21 -14.29
N GLY A 19 13.54 10.08 -13.85
CA GLY A 19 12.68 9.19 -14.64
C GLY A 19 11.18 9.42 -14.48
N TYR A 20 10.77 10.44 -13.70
CA TYR A 20 9.38 10.64 -13.28
C TYR A 20 8.38 10.60 -14.44
N ASP A 21 8.54 11.44 -15.47
CA ASP A 21 7.56 11.56 -16.55
C ASP A 21 7.35 10.23 -17.28
N THR A 22 8.44 9.47 -17.50
CA THR A 22 8.37 8.14 -18.13
C THR A 22 7.61 7.14 -17.26
N LEU A 23 7.84 7.15 -15.94
CA LEU A 23 7.11 6.30 -15.00
C LEU A 23 5.65 6.71 -14.89
N ALA A 24 5.38 8.00 -14.76
CA ALA A 24 4.03 8.56 -14.63
C ALA A 24 3.18 8.21 -15.87
N ASP A 25 3.70 8.43 -17.07
CA ASP A 25 3.02 8.05 -18.32
C ASP A 25 2.78 6.54 -18.39
N THR A 26 3.76 5.73 -18.00
CA THR A 26 3.63 4.27 -18.04
C THR A 26 2.56 3.80 -17.05
N VAL A 27 2.58 4.28 -15.82
CA VAL A 27 1.60 3.91 -14.79
C VAL A 27 0.20 4.38 -15.19
N ALA A 28 0.05 5.62 -15.66
CA ALA A 28 -1.24 6.17 -16.06
C ALA A 28 -1.88 5.34 -17.18
N ASN A 29 -1.11 4.97 -18.20
CA ASN A 29 -1.62 4.31 -19.39
C ASN A 29 -1.68 2.77 -19.32
N THR A 30 -1.19 2.16 -18.24
CA THR A 30 -1.28 0.71 -18.05
C THR A 30 -2.54 0.38 -17.25
N ALA A 31 -3.39 -0.53 -17.77
CA ALA A 31 -4.55 -1.01 -17.04
C ALA A 31 -4.13 -1.65 -15.71
N ALA A 32 -4.93 -1.43 -14.66
CA ALA A 32 -4.62 -1.95 -13.31
C ALA A 32 -4.58 -3.48 -13.26
N PHE A 33 -5.25 -4.13 -14.20
CA PHE A 33 -5.35 -5.59 -14.33
C PHE A 33 -5.23 -5.98 -15.79
N ASP A 34 -4.14 -6.64 -16.11
CA ASP A 34 -4.07 -7.53 -17.25
C ASP A 34 -4.23 -8.96 -16.71
N SER A 35 -5.47 -9.45 -16.74
CA SER A 35 -5.82 -10.79 -16.25
C SER A 35 -5.10 -11.92 -17.01
N GLU A 36 -4.55 -11.63 -18.18
CA GLU A 36 -3.84 -12.61 -19.00
C GLU A 36 -2.42 -12.91 -18.50
N ASN A 37 -1.86 -12.06 -17.64
CA ASN A 37 -0.49 -12.20 -17.14
C ASN A 37 -0.40 -12.60 -15.65
N ILE A 38 -1.52 -12.90 -15.00
CA ILE A 38 -1.51 -13.39 -13.61
C ILE A 38 -1.43 -14.91 -13.65
N ASP A 39 -0.23 -15.44 -13.52
CA ASP A 39 -0.04 -16.85 -13.20
C ASP A 39 -0.72 -17.12 -11.85
N SER A 40 -1.84 -17.84 -11.88
CA SER A 40 -2.80 -18.00 -10.79
C SER A 40 -2.25 -18.70 -9.53
N TYR A 41 -1.00 -19.14 -9.58
CA TYR A 41 -0.37 -19.93 -8.52
C TYR A 41 0.57 -19.16 -7.59
N PHE A 42 1.08 -17.99 -8.01
CA PHE A 42 1.92 -17.14 -7.17
C PHE A 42 1.45 -15.69 -7.26
N PRO A 43 1.34 -14.96 -6.13
CA PRO A 43 1.14 -13.52 -6.16
C PRO A 43 2.40 -12.85 -6.71
N CYS A 44 2.58 -12.92 -8.02
CA CYS A 44 3.69 -12.27 -8.69
C CYS A 44 3.49 -10.75 -8.61
N VAL A 45 4.48 -10.04 -8.13
CA VAL A 45 4.59 -8.60 -8.31
C VAL A 45 4.62 -8.34 -9.82
N THR A 46 3.60 -7.69 -10.35
CA THR A 46 3.57 -7.34 -11.76
C THR A 46 4.57 -6.23 -12.06
N TRP A 47 4.96 -6.06 -13.31
CA TRP A 47 5.79 -4.92 -13.71
C TRP A 47 5.13 -3.59 -13.37
N LEU A 48 3.78 -3.51 -13.49
CA LEU A 48 3.02 -2.34 -13.09
C LEU A 48 3.19 -2.03 -11.60
N ASP A 49 3.09 -3.04 -10.72
CA ASP A 49 3.31 -2.87 -9.28
C ASP A 49 4.70 -2.29 -8.99
N SER A 50 5.70 -2.79 -9.68
CA SER A 50 7.08 -2.31 -9.54
C SER A 50 7.23 -0.85 -10.01
N TYR A 51 6.57 -0.46 -11.10
CA TYR A 51 6.57 0.92 -11.59
C TYR A 51 5.80 1.87 -10.65
N ILE A 52 4.68 1.42 -10.07
CA ILE A 52 3.93 2.16 -9.06
C ILE A 52 4.82 2.45 -7.84
N ILE A 53 5.52 1.43 -7.32
CA ILE A 53 6.46 1.59 -6.20
C ILE A 53 7.58 2.58 -6.56
N ALA A 54 8.18 2.42 -7.74
CA ALA A 54 9.24 3.32 -8.22
C ALA A 54 8.74 4.77 -8.32
N LEU A 55 7.53 4.97 -8.85
CA LEU A 55 6.90 6.28 -8.97
C LEU A 55 6.68 6.92 -7.59
N GLY A 56 6.17 6.16 -6.61
CA GLY A 56 6.01 6.62 -5.23
C GLY A 56 7.33 7.02 -4.57
N ARG A 57 8.40 6.27 -4.82
CA ARG A 57 9.73 6.54 -4.27
C ARG A 57 10.37 7.81 -4.80
N THR A 58 9.96 8.33 -5.96
CA THR A 58 10.40 9.66 -6.44
C THR A 58 9.97 10.78 -5.48
N ARG A 59 8.96 10.54 -4.61
CA ARG A 59 8.38 11.50 -3.66
C ARG A 59 7.79 12.75 -4.32
N ASP A 60 7.56 12.71 -5.61
CA ASP A 60 6.92 13.79 -6.33
C ASP A 60 5.40 13.65 -6.20
N ARG A 61 4.77 14.57 -5.45
CA ARG A 61 3.33 14.53 -5.19
C ARG A 61 2.44 14.66 -6.43
N ARG A 62 3.00 15.05 -7.57
CA ARG A 62 2.27 15.00 -8.86
C ARG A 62 1.84 13.56 -9.19
N ALA A 63 2.48 12.54 -8.61
CA ALA A 63 2.09 11.15 -8.76
C ALA A 63 0.82 10.77 -7.99
N THR A 64 0.43 11.53 -6.97
CA THR A 64 -0.73 11.19 -6.12
C THR A 64 -2.00 10.92 -6.92
N PRO A 65 -2.46 11.79 -7.83
CA PRO A 65 -3.69 11.52 -8.58
C PRO A 65 -3.59 10.27 -9.45
N ILE A 66 -2.44 10.01 -10.07
CA ILE A 66 -2.20 8.82 -10.90
C ILE A 66 -2.34 7.54 -10.06
N ILE A 67 -1.74 7.53 -8.86
CA ILE A 67 -1.78 6.37 -7.97
C ILE A 67 -3.18 6.22 -7.34
N LEU A 68 -3.90 7.30 -7.10
CA LEU A 68 -5.28 7.24 -6.61
C LEU A 68 -6.25 6.65 -7.63
N GLU A 69 -6.02 6.84 -8.94
CA GLU A 69 -6.78 6.12 -9.97
C GLU A 69 -6.57 4.60 -9.88
N LYS A 70 -5.34 4.16 -9.61
CA LYS A 70 -5.04 2.74 -9.39
C LYS A 70 -5.67 2.22 -8.09
N LEU A 71 -5.70 3.06 -7.05
CA LEU A 71 -6.42 2.73 -5.80
C LEU A 71 -7.92 2.55 -6.04
N ALA A 72 -8.53 3.42 -6.84
CA ALA A 72 -9.96 3.35 -7.13
C ALA A 72 -10.36 2.08 -7.89
N ALA A 73 -9.44 1.51 -8.69
CA ALA A 73 -9.64 0.26 -9.40
C ALA A 73 -9.59 -0.99 -8.50
N LEU A 74 -9.14 -0.87 -7.24
CA LEU A 74 -9.14 -1.97 -6.29
C LEU A 74 -10.56 -2.25 -5.80
N SER A 75 -11.06 -3.47 -6.02
CA SER A 75 -12.34 -3.91 -5.49
C SER A 75 -12.20 -4.59 -4.11
N SER A 76 -13.28 -4.59 -3.32
CA SER A 76 -13.30 -5.24 -2.02
C SER A 76 -13.35 -6.77 -2.09
N ASP A 77 -13.81 -7.31 -3.22
CA ASP A 77 -14.41 -8.64 -3.26
C ASP A 77 -13.48 -9.76 -3.74
N GLU A 78 -12.26 -9.46 -4.20
CA GLU A 78 -11.59 -10.47 -4.97
C GLU A 78 -10.27 -10.96 -4.40
N GLY A 79 -10.29 -12.29 -4.31
CA GLY A 79 -9.22 -13.06 -3.72
C GLY A 79 -7.88 -12.92 -4.42
N GLY A 80 -6.83 -13.02 -3.66
CA GLY A 80 -5.49 -13.48 -4.03
C GLY A 80 -4.63 -12.56 -4.90
N GLY A 81 -5.03 -12.26 -6.12
CA GLY A 81 -4.21 -11.50 -7.07
C GLY A 81 -4.08 -9.99 -6.77
N TYR A 82 -5.06 -9.43 -6.11
CA TYR A 82 -5.13 -8.01 -5.77
C TYR A 82 -4.24 -7.60 -4.59
N SER A 83 -3.71 -8.53 -3.81
CA SER A 83 -2.94 -8.19 -2.62
C SER A 83 -1.59 -7.56 -2.95
N SER A 84 -0.92 -7.98 -4.03
CA SER A 84 0.34 -7.35 -4.47
C SER A 84 0.12 -5.94 -4.99
N HIS A 85 -0.94 -5.74 -5.79
CA HIS A 85 -1.29 -4.43 -6.33
C HIS A 85 -1.73 -3.46 -5.22
N CYS A 86 -2.60 -3.90 -4.32
CA CYS A 86 -2.97 -3.11 -3.14
C CYS A 86 -1.74 -2.71 -2.31
N ARG A 87 -0.81 -3.63 -2.12
CA ARG A 87 0.45 -3.36 -1.42
C ARG A 87 1.29 -2.33 -2.16
N ALA A 88 1.44 -2.45 -3.48
CA ALA A 88 2.22 -1.52 -4.29
C ALA A 88 1.66 -0.10 -4.25
N VAL A 89 0.34 0.03 -4.43
CA VAL A 89 -0.37 1.32 -4.34
C VAL A 89 -0.21 1.93 -2.94
N CYS A 90 -0.43 1.13 -1.90
CA CYS A 90 -0.27 1.57 -0.52
C CYS A 90 1.18 2.01 -0.23
N GLU A 91 2.19 1.24 -0.64
CA GLU A 91 3.60 1.59 -0.46
C GLU A 91 3.93 2.91 -1.17
N ALA A 92 3.46 3.10 -2.39
CA ALA A 92 3.67 4.33 -3.14
C ALA A 92 3.03 5.55 -2.46
N LEU A 93 1.78 5.46 -2.02
CA LEU A 93 1.09 6.54 -1.31
C LEU A 93 1.78 6.86 0.02
N GLU A 94 2.28 5.85 0.73
CA GLU A 94 3.06 6.04 1.95
C GLU A 94 4.36 6.82 1.70
N GLN A 95 5.07 6.54 0.61
CA GLN A 95 6.29 7.26 0.23
C GLN A 95 6.02 8.71 -0.16
N LEU A 96 4.88 8.97 -0.80
CA LEU A 96 4.45 10.32 -1.17
C LEU A 96 4.04 11.15 0.06
N GLY A 97 3.45 10.51 1.08
CA GLY A 97 2.98 11.16 2.30
C GLY A 97 2.01 12.31 2.02
N ASP A 98 1.19 12.19 0.98
CA ASP A 98 0.27 13.22 0.56
C ASP A 98 -1.08 13.08 1.30
N PRO A 99 -1.51 14.10 2.07
CA PRO A 99 -2.80 14.07 2.76
C PRO A 99 -4.01 13.89 1.83
N ALA A 100 -3.89 14.21 0.54
CA ALA A 100 -4.95 13.97 -0.43
C ALA A 100 -5.32 12.48 -0.56
N ALA A 101 -4.42 11.57 -0.19
CA ALA A 101 -4.67 10.14 -0.18
C ALA A 101 -5.48 9.66 1.04
N ALA A 102 -5.61 10.45 2.10
CA ALA A 102 -6.20 10.00 3.36
C ALA A 102 -7.67 9.60 3.22
N GLN A 103 -8.51 10.44 2.62
CA GLN A 103 -9.93 10.12 2.43
C GLN A 103 -10.16 8.91 1.51
N PRO A 104 -9.53 8.78 0.32
CA PRO A 104 -9.64 7.58 -0.51
C PRO A 104 -9.19 6.29 0.19
N LEU A 105 -8.12 6.36 0.99
CA LEU A 105 -7.65 5.21 1.78
C LEU A 105 -8.64 4.83 2.88
N ALA A 106 -9.27 5.80 3.54
CA ALA A 106 -10.30 5.55 4.54
C ALA A 106 -11.52 4.83 3.93
N GLN A 107 -11.95 5.27 2.75
CA GLN A 107 -13.02 4.61 1.99
C GLN A 107 -12.65 3.18 1.57
N LEU A 108 -11.41 2.96 1.13
CA LEU A 108 -10.93 1.61 0.80
C LEU A 108 -10.91 0.72 2.05
N LEU A 109 -10.40 1.22 3.18
CA LEU A 109 -10.35 0.47 4.44
C LEU A 109 -11.76 0.04 4.87
N GLU A 110 -12.74 0.92 4.75
CA GLU A 110 -14.15 0.63 5.07
C GLU A 110 -14.71 -0.47 4.15
N ARG A 111 -14.54 -0.34 2.83
CA ARG A 111 -14.96 -1.37 1.87
C ARG A 111 -14.30 -2.73 2.12
N CYS A 112 -13.07 -2.74 2.61
CA CYS A 112 -12.33 -3.95 2.95
C CYS A 112 -12.69 -4.53 4.33
N GLY A 113 -13.66 -3.95 5.04
CA GLY A 113 -14.12 -4.44 6.34
C GLY A 113 -13.35 -3.88 7.55
N GLY A 114 -12.43 -2.92 7.36
CA GLY A 114 -11.74 -2.24 8.44
C GLY A 114 -10.99 -3.20 9.37
N ALA A 115 -11.38 -3.21 10.65
CA ALA A 115 -10.80 -4.08 11.67
C ALA A 115 -11.63 -5.35 11.96
N ALA A 116 -12.57 -5.72 11.09
CA ALA A 116 -13.43 -6.90 11.29
C ALA A 116 -12.66 -8.23 11.33
N ASP A 117 -11.44 -8.26 10.77
CA ASP A 117 -10.56 -9.43 10.77
C ASP A 117 -9.68 -9.55 12.02
N VAL A 118 -9.80 -8.63 12.97
CA VAL A 118 -9.07 -8.70 14.25
C VAL A 118 -9.50 -9.94 15.03
N VAL A 119 -8.53 -10.70 15.50
CA VAL A 119 -8.75 -11.92 16.28
C VAL A 119 -8.56 -11.63 17.76
N THR A 120 -9.65 -11.66 18.51
CA THR A 120 -9.66 -11.46 19.97
C THR A 120 -9.89 -12.76 20.75
N GLU A 121 -10.29 -13.85 20.05
CA GLU A 121 -10.56 -15.14 20.66
C GLU A 121 -9.80 -16.27 19.96
N LEU A 122 -9.26 -17.22 20.72
CA LEU A 122 -8.47 -18.36 20.20
C LEU A 122 -9.23 -19.22 19.18
N LYS A 123 -10.55 -19.36 19.34
CA LYS A 123 -11.40 -20.12 18.44
C LYS A 123 -11.47 -19.55 17.02
N SER A 124 -11.12 -18.30 16.85
CA SER A 124 -11.19 -17.58 15.56
C SER A 124 -9.91 -17.65 14.72
N VAL A 125 -8.84 -18.28 15.24
CA VAL A 125 -7.49 -18.25 14.60
C VAL A 125 -7.42 -19.06 13.30
N ASN A 126 -8.32 -20.00 13.06
CA ASN A 126 -8.16 -21.04 12.04
C ASN A 126 -8.71 -20.71 10.63
N GLY A 127 -8.98 -19.45 10.29
CA GLY A 127 -9.48 -19.09 8.96
C GLY A 127 -8.39 -18.52 8.05
N SER A 128 -7.98 -19.24 7.00
CA SER A 128 -6.94 -18.78 6.04
C SER A 128 -7.33 -17.50 5.26
N SER A 129 -8.61 -17.28 5.00
CA SER A 129 -9.11 -16.04 4.38
C SER A 129 -8.99 -14.83 5.30
N ARG A 130 -9.24 -14.99 6.60
CA ARG A 130 -9.07 -13.92 7.60
C ARG A 130 -7.62 -13.44 7.71
N GLY A 131 -6.65 -14.31 7.51
CA GLY A 131 -5.23 -13.94 7.52
C GLY A 131 -4.87 -12.95 6.40
N ARG A 132 -5.30 -13.22 5.17
CA ARG A 132 -5.01 -12.36 4.02
C ARG A 132 -5.68 -10.99 4.12
N ASN A 133 -6.95 -10.96 4.51
CA ASN A 133 -7.68 -9.72 4.70
C ASN A 133 -7.07 -8.88 5.83
N GLY A 134 -6.70 -9.51 6.94
CA GLY A 134 -6.06 -8.82 8.07
C GLY A 134 -4.75 -8.13 7.69
N VAL A 135 -3.88 -8.78 6.89
CA VAL A 135 -2.65 -8.13 6.38
C VAL A 135 -2.96 -6.93 5.50
N ARG A 136 -3.90 -7.09 4.55
CA ARG A 136 -4.33 -6.01 3.66
C ARG A 136 -4.86 -4.82 4.46
N ASN A 137 -5.80 -5.07 5.35
CA ASN A 137 -6.45 -4.03 6.15
C ASN A 137 -5.45 -3.32 7.08
N LEU A 138 -4.50 -4.06 7.64
CA LEU A 138 -3.44 -3.49 8.47
C LEU A 138 -2.50 -2.58 7.66
N ILE A 139 -2.16 -2.96 6.41
CA ILE A 139 -1.37 -2.12 5.50
C ILE A 139 -2.14 -0.84 5.15
N ILE A 140 -3.41 -0.96 4.76
CA ILE A 140 -4.24 0.22 4.43
C ILE A 140 -4.36 1.16 5.64
N ALA A 141 -4.63 0.62 6.84
CA ALA A 141 -4.74 1.41 8.06
C ALA A 141 -3.44 2.15 8.41
N ARG A 142 -2.28 1.49 8.22
CA ARG A 142 -0.96 2.11 8.39
C ARG A 142 -0.76 3.29 7.45
N VAL A 143 -1.03 3.09 6.17
CA VAL A 143 -0.82 4.13 5.15
C VAL A 143 -1.78 5.29 5.35
N LEU A 144 -3.05 5.01 5.66
CA LEU A 144 -4.03 6.02 6.04
C LEU A 144 -3.53 6.87 7.21
N TYR A 145 -3.05 6.23 8.28
CA TYR A 145 -2.51 6.92 9.45
C TYR A 145 -1.33 7.84 9.08
N ARG A 146 -0.45 7.38 8.19
CA ARG A 146 0.72 8.14 7.73
C ARG A 146 0.40 9.25 6.73
N CYS A 147 -0.69 9.14 5.99
CA CYS A 147 -1.17 10.17 5.07
C CYS A 147 -2.08 11.23 5.75
N GLY A 148 -2.20 11.22 7.08
CA GLY A 148 -2.94 12.23 7.83
C GLY A 148 -4.20 11.75 8.53
N ASP A 149 -4.51 10.46 8.45
CA ASP A 149 -5.52 9.78 9.26
C ASP A 149 -6.93 10.38 9.22
N TRP A 150 -7.56 10.34 8.05
CA TRP A 150 -8.91 10.85 7.85
C TRP A 150 -9.89 10.37 8.94
N GLU A 151 -10.49 11.31 9.69
CA GLU A 151 -11.44 11.05 10.77
C GLU A 151 -10.95 10.04 11.83
N ASN A 152 -9.64 9.94 12.05
CA ASN A 152 -9.01 8.98 12.96
C ASN A 152 -9.30 7.49 12.63
N ARG A 153 -9.71 7.16 11.41
CA ARG A 153 -10.07 5.80 11.01
C ARG A 153 -8.86 4.86 10.98
N GLY A 154 -7.71 5.36 10.54
CA GLY A 154 -6.46 4.61 10.59
C GLY A 154 -6.05 4.27 12.02
N ARG A 155 -6.08 5.26 12.90
CA ARG A 155 -5.81 5.09 14.33
C ARG A 155 -6.76 4.08 14.98
N ALA A 156 -8.06 4.19 14.70
CA ALA A 156 -9.07 3.29 15.25
C ALA A 156 -8.80 1.83 14.82
N ALA A 157 -8.54 1.59 13.53
CA ALA A 157 -8.22 0.26 13.03
C ALA A 157 -6.90 -0.28 13.62
N LEU A 158 -5.84 0.51 13.64
CA LEU A 158 -4.57 0.13 14.24
C LEU A 158 -4.70 -0.18 15.73
N SER A 159 -5.51 0.60 16.48
CA SER A 159 -5.77 0.34 17.89
C SER A 159 -6.47 -1.00 18.12
N ALA A 160 -7.41 -1.36 17.25
CA ALA A 160 -8.02 -2.69 17.28
C ALA A 160 -7.00 -3.80 16.99
N TYR A 161 -6.16 -3.65 15.95
CA TYR A 161 -5.11 -4.61 15.63
C TYR A 161 -4.03 -4.71 16.73
N ALA A 162 -3.82 -3.67 17.52
CA ALA A 162 -2.88 -3.71 18.66
C ALA A 162 -3.28 -4.74 19.73
N SER A 163 -4.53 -5.21 19.71
CA SER A 163 -5.06 -6.26 20.60
C SER A 163 -5.21 -7.61 19.89
N ASP A 164 -4.77 -7.75 18.63
CA ASP A 164 -4.88 -8.98 17.85
C ASP A 164 -4.03 -10.10 18.47
N LEU A 165 -4.63 -11.27 18.66
CA LEU A 165 -3.94 -12.45 19.20
C LEU A 165 -2.85 -12.99 18.27
N ARG A 166 -2.89 -12.64 16.99
CA ARG A 166 -1.79 -12.88 16.06
C ARG A 166 -0.69 -11.84 16.34
N GLY A 167 0.25 -12.16 17.19
CA GLY A 167 1.22 -11.25 17.77
C GLY A 167 2.02 -10.41 16.76
N VAL A 168 2.18 -10.87 15.49
CA VAL A 168 2.83 -10.10 14.42
C VAL A 168 2.01 -8.86 14.06
N TYR A 169 0.68 -8.95 14.01
CA TYR A 169 -0.20 -7.82 13.69
C TYR A 169 -0.23 -6.82 14.84
N ALA A 170 -0.34 -7.32 16.09
CA ALA A 170 -0.31 -6.47 17.26
C ALA A 170 1.00 -5.67 17.38
N ARG A 171 2.15 -6.32 17.18
CA ARG A 171 3.45 -5.63 17.19
C ARG A 171 3.56 -4.57 16.10
N HIS A 172 3.12 -4.90 14.88
CA HIS A 172 3.14 -3.95 13.78
C HIS A 172 2.26 -2.73 14.06
N ALA A 173 1.02 -2.96 14.50
CA ALA A 173 0.08 -1.88 14.81
C ALA A 173 0.62 -0.96 15.92
N LYS A 174 1.17 -1.53 17.01
CA LYS A 174 1.78 -0.76 18.10
C LYS A 174 2.95 0.09 17.60
N ALA A 175 3.86 -0.48 16.82
CA ALA A 175 5.01 0.24 16.27
C ALA A 175 4.60 1.41 15.34
N VAL A 176 3.48 1.28 14.63
CA VAL A 176 2.94 2.39 13.82
C VAL A 176 2.36 3.48 14.72
N LEU A 177 1.61 3.10 15.76
CA LEU A 177 0.96 4.05 16.68
C LEU A 177 1.93 4.83 17.58
N GLU A 178 3.16 4.34 17.77
CA GLU A 178 4.23 5.05 18.48
C GLU A 178 4.67 6.34 17.77
N ARG A 179 4.34 6.50 16.48
CA ARG A 179 4.66 7.67 15.68
C ARG A 179 3.44 8.57 15.51
N GLN A 180 3.69 9.85 15.21
CA GLN A 180 2.61 10.78 14.93
C GLN A 180 1.96 10.50 13.56
N PRO A 181 0.64 10.80 13.40
CA PRO A 181 0.01 10.78 12.07
C PRO A 181 0.74 11.71 11.11
N GLY A 182 0.86 11.29 9.86
CA GLY A 182 1.57 12.08 8.83
C GLY A 182 3.08 12.03 8.90
N GLU A 183 3.66 11.36 9.90
CA GLU A 183 5.10 11.15 9.98
C GLU A 183 5.51 9.99 9.07
N ALA A 184 6.02 10.35 7.87
CA ALA A 184 6.57 9.36 6.95
C ALA A 184 7.80 8.70 7.56
N THR A 185 7.87 7.37 7.48
CA THR A 185 9.12 6.66 7.77
C THR A 185 10.16 7.06 6.71
N ARG A 186 11.11 7.91 7.09
CA ARG A 186 12.39 7.87 6.40
C ARG A 186 13.00 6.50 6.69
N PRO A 187 13.41 5.73 5.70
CA PRO A 187 14.40 4.70 5.95
C PRO A 187 15.68 5.43 6.33
N GLU A 188 15.88 5.66 7.63
CA GLU A 188 17.18 6.03 8.14
C GLU A 188 18.09 4.84 7.87
N GLY A 189 19.09 5.03 7.03
CA GLY A 189 20.24 4.13 6.97
C GLY A 189 20.36 3.17 5.80
N TRP A 190 19.82 3.44 4.61
CA TRP A 190 20.10 2.60 3.43
C TRP A 190 21.20 3.14 2.50
N LEU A 191 21.89 4.18 2.89
CA LEU A 191 23.13 4.63 2.26
C LEU A 191 24.23 4.75 3.33
N GLY A 192 24.43 3.67 4.06
CA GLY A 192 25.66 3.43 4.79
C GLY A 192 26.61 2.66 3.90
N LEU A 193 27.29 3.31 2.98
CA LEU A 193 28.57 2.94 2.40
C LEU A 193 29.57 4.00 2.81
#